data_c30a5b8283c49a3c6bc3137995918a3b
#
_entry.id   c30a5b8283c49a3c6bc3137995918a3b
#
_cell.length_a   1.000
_cell.length_b   1.000
_cell.length_c   1.000
_cell.angle_alpha   90.00
_cell.angle_beta   90.00
_cell.angle_gamma   90.00
#
_symmetry.space_group_name_H-M   'P 1'
#
loop_
_entity.id
_entity.type
_entity.pdbx_description
1 polymer ?
#
loop_
_entity_poly.entity_id
_entity_poly.type
_entity_poly.pdbx_seq_one_letter_code
_entity_poly.pdbx_strand_id
1 'polypeptide(L)'
;MQKTLDRIKSPFFDYPIISTNDKYLNQVKKFLKKSKINKYKIVLEPVKKNTAPAILVSALIKDISKKQPLIYFTADHLIEKTNIFYNSIKKTSQNLNDKNIFIFGIKPTNPSSEYGYFLTKKMKKNINKVVKFIEKPNKSKAKLIIKKGGYWNSGI
;
A
#
# COMPACT_ATOMS: atom_id res chain seq x y z
N MET A 1 -0.63 5.50 12.16
CA MET A 1 -2.01 5.03 12.01
C MET A 1 -3.03 6.17 11.91
N GLN A 2 -3.11 7.14 12.85
CA GLN A 2 -4.11 8.22 12.79
C GLN A 2 -4.14 8.93 11.41
N LYS A 3 -2.99 9.43 10.95
CA LYS A 3 -2.88 10.11 9.64
C LYS A 3 -3.29 9.22 8.45
N THR A 4 -3.11 7.91 8.55
CA THR A 4 -3.57 6.95 7.53
C THR A 4 -5.09 6.82 7.54
N LEU A 5 -5.70 6.71 8.72
CA LEU A 5 -7.16 6.69 8.86
C LEU A 5 -7.81 7.99 8.38
N ASP A 6 -7.23 9.14 8.70
CA ASP A 6 -7.75 10.44 8.25
C ASP A 6 -7.67 10.59 6.72
N ARG A 7 -6.65 10.03 6.09
CA ARG A 7 -6.48 10.00 4.64
C ARG A 7 -7.56 9.18 3.93
N ILE A 8 -7.94 8.04 4.48
CA ILE A 8 -8.95 7.17 3.86
C ILE A 8 -10.40 7.62 4.06
N LYS A 9 -10.64 8.74 4.74
CA LYS A 9 -11.97 9.39 4.77
C LYS A 9 -12.37 10.02 3.43
N SER A 10 -11.45 10.12 2.48
CA SER A 10 -11.75 10.58 1.13
C SER A 10 -12.83 9.70 0.47
N PRO A 11 -13.75 10.28 -0.30
CA PRO A 11 -14.82 9.54 -1.00
C PRO A 11 -14.30 8.52 -2.04
N PHE A 12 -12.99 8.47 -2.28
CA PHE A 12 -12.37 7.40 -3.07
C PHE A 12 -12.40 6.03 -2.40
N PHE A 13 -12.61 5.99 -1.08
CA PHE A 13 -12.55 4.75 -0.31
C PHE A 13 -13.91 4.45 0.31
N ASP A 14 -14.26 3.18 0.35
CA ASP A 14 -15.36 2.70 1.16
C ASP A 14 -14.92 2.63 2.63
N TYR A 15 -15.16 1.57 3.34
CA TYR A 15 -14.72 1.41 4.72
C TYR A 15 -13.39 0.66 4.82
N PRO A 16 -12.57 0.95 5.85
CA PRO A 16 -11.31 0.26 6.04
C PRO A 16 -11.49 -1.16 6.59
N ILE A 17 -10.61 -2.04 6.11
CA ILE A 17 -10.34 -3.34 6.72
C ILE A 17 -8.99 -3.21 7.42
N ILE A 18 -8.96 -3.45 8.71
CA ILE A 18 -7.76 -3.29 9.51
C ILE A 18 -7.29 -4.65 10.00
N SER A 19 -6.16 -5.10 9.46
CA SER A 19 -5.47 -6.28 9.98
C SER A 19 -4.60 -5.90 11.16
N THR A 20 -4.76 -6.58 12.26
CA THR A 20 -4.02 -6.30 13.50
C THR A 20 -3.94 -7.55 14.38
N ASN A 21 -3.02 -7.55 15.33
CA ASN A 21 -2.96 -8.56 16.37
C ASN A 21 -3.87 -8.16 17.54
N ASP A 22 -4.36 -9.14 18.29
CA ASP A 22 -5.24 -8.94 19.46
C ASP A 22 -4.65 -7.96 20.46
N LYS A 23 -3.36 -8.02 20.71
CA LYS A 23 -2.61 -7.09 21.58
C LYS A 23 -2.86 -5.60 21.23
N TYR A 24 -3.12 -5.27 19.99
CA TYR A 24 -3.31 -3.89 19.53
C TYR A 24 -4.77 -3.53 19.26
N LEU A 25 -5.70 -4.45 19.43
CA LEU A 25 -7.12 -4.26 19.13
C LEU A 25 -7.70 -3.00 19.81
N ASN A 26 -7.46 -2.83 21.10
CA ASN A 26 -7.97 -1.68 21.85
C ASN A 26 -7.38 -0.35 21.36
N GLN A 27 -6.11 -0.36 20.96
CA GLN A 27 -5.47 0.82 20.40
C GLN A 27 -6.06 1.18 19.02
N VAL A 28 -6.31 0.18 18.19
CA VAL A 28 -6.97 0.34 16.89
C VAL A 28 -8.36 0.95 17.06
N LYS A 29 -9.18 0.42 17.97
CA LYS A 29 -10.51 0.94 18.29
C LYS A 29 -10.47 2.41 18.76
N LYS A 30 -9.49 2.79 19.60
CA LYS A 30 -9.27 4.20 20.01
C LYS A 30 -8.98 5.11 18.81
N PHE A 31 -8.13 4.67 17.87
CA PHE A 31 -7.84 5.44 16.66
C PHE A 31 -9.06 5.60 15.75
N LEU A 32 -9.85 4.53 15.55
CA LEU A 32 -11.08 4.57 14.77
C LEU A 32 -12.09 5.57 15.37
N LYS A 33 -12.31 5.50 16.69
CA LYS A 33 -13.17 6.45 17.40
C LYS A 33 -12.68 7.89 17.22
N LYS A 34 -11.38 8.15 17.43
CA LYS A 34 -10.78 9.47 17.24
C LYS A 34 -10.94 9.98 15.81
N SER A 35 -10.85 9.10 14.82
CA SER A 35 -11.07 9.42 13.41
C SER A 35 -12.55 9.50 13.01
N LYS A 36 -13.49 9.25 13.92
CA LYS A 36 -14.94 9.21 13.63
C LYS A 36 -15.28 8.25 12.48
N ILE A 37 -14.59 7.10 12.42
CA ILE A 37 -14.86 6.04 11.44
C ILE A 37 -15.76 5.01 12.12
N ASN A 38 -17.01 4.94 11.70
CA ASN A 38 -18.03 4.09 12.31
C ASN A 38 -18.22 2.76 11.54
N LYS A 39 -17.97 2.76 10.24
CA LYS A 39 -18.03 1.55 9.40
C LYS A 39 -16.62 1.04 9.15
N TYR A 40 -16.29 -0.15 9.61
CA TYR A 40 -14.98 -0.79 9.44
C TYR A 40 -15.07 -2.30 9.67
N LYS A 41 -14.06 -3.04 9.21
CA LYS A 41 -13.82 -4.43 9.59
C LYS A 41 -12.46 -4.56 10.27
N ILE A 42 -12.37 -5.45 11.25
CA ILE A 42 -11.10 -5.82 11.88
C ILE A 42 -10.84 -7.29 11.62
N VAL A 43 -9.65 -7.60 11.14
CA VAL A 43 -9.11 -8.94 10.99
C VAL A 43 -8.06 -9.12 12.07
N LEU A 44 -8.28 -10.08 12.95
CA LEU A 44 -7.31 -10.43 14.00
C LEU A 44 -6.35 -11.49 13.47
N GLU A 45 -5.07 -11.16 13.45
CA GLU A 45 -4.00 -12.08 13.09
C GLU A 45 -3.55 -12.84 14.35
N PRO A 46 -3.77 -14.15 14.44
CA PRO A 46 -3.34 -14.93 15.61
C PRO A 46 -1.82 -14.97 15.74
N VAL A 47 -1.12 -14.93 14.61
CA VAL A 47 0.35 -14.98 14.54
C VAL A 47 0.84 -14.00 13.48
N LYS A 48 1.89 -13.27 13.80
CA LYS A 48 2.53 -12.35 12.85
C LYS A 48 3.24 -13.13 11.73
N LYS A 49 2.72 -13.03 10.49
CA LYS A 49 3.20 -13.75 9.29
C LYS A 49 3.59 -12.84 8.14
N ASN A 50 4.03 -11.62 8.42
CA ASN A 50 4.33 -10.59 7.40
C ASN A 50 3.09 -10.13 6.59
N THR A 51 3.33 -9.41 5.50
CA THR A 51 2.28 -8.69 4.76
C THR A 51 1.42 -9.59 3.88
N ALA A 52 2.00 -10.58 3.22
CA ALA A 52 1.28 -11.37 2.22
C ALA A 52 0.07 -12.15 2.78
N PRO A 53 0.16 -12.85 3.92
CA PRO A 53 -1.01 -13.49 4.54
C PRO A 53 -2.08 -12.48 4.97
N ALA A 54 -1.71 -11.32 5.49
CA ALA A 54 -2.66 -10.28 5.88
C ALA A 54 -3.46 -9.76 4.67
N ILE A 55 -2.79 -9.54 3.54
CA ILE A 55 -3.41 -9.19 2.26
C ILE A 55 -4.38 -10.29 1.80
N LEU A 56 -3.92 -11.53 1.79
CA LEU A 56 -4.73 -12.68 1.34
C LEU A 56 -5.99 -12.84 2.17
N VAL A 57 -5.88 -12.84 3.50
CA VAL A 57 -7.04 -12.97 4.40
C VAL A 57 -8.03 -11.82 4.18
N SER A 58 -7.53 -10.58 4.03
CA SER A 58 -8.38 -9.43 3.76
C SER A 58 -9.10 -9.54 2.41
N ALA A 59 -8.45 -10.10 1.39
CA ALA A 59 -9.05 -10.32 0.07
C ALA A 59 -10.10 -11.44 0.04
N LEU A 60 -10.05 -12.38 0.99
CA LEU A 60 -10.96 -13.52 1.09
C LEU A 60 -12.17 -13.27 1.99
N ILE A 61 -12.35 -12.07 2.53
CA ILE A 61 -13.53 -11.74 3.34
C ILE A 61 -14.80 -11.89 2.50
N LYS A 62 -15.73 -12.73 2.95
CA LYS A 62 -16.93 -13.12 2.19
C LYS A 62 -17.83 -11.94 1.76
N ASP A 63 -17.91 -10.90 2.58
CA ASP A 63 -18.78 -9.74 2.33
C ASP A 63 -18.18 -8.72 1.36
N ILE A 64 -16.96 -8.96 0.85
CA ILE A 64 -16.35 -8.12 -0.16
C ILE A 64 -16.56 -8.74 -1.52
N SER A 65 -17.15 -7.96 -2.44
CA SER A 65 -17.31 -8.42 -3.81
C SER A 65 -15.95 -8.76 -4.42
N LYS A 66 -15.84 -9.90 -5.08
CA LYS A 66 -14.63 -10.30 -5.83
C LYS A 66 -14.24 -9.31 -6.92
N LYS A 67 -15.16 -8.45 -7.36
CA LYS A 67 -14.91 -7.38 -8.34
C LYS A 67 -14.46 -6.06 -7.70
N GLN A 68 -14.50 -5.97 -6.36
CA GLN A 68 -14.10 -4.75 -5.65
C GLN A 68 -12.57 -4.63 -5.62
N PRO A 69 -11.99 -3.54 -6.14
CA PRO A 69 -10.57 -3.29 -5.99
C PRO A 69 -10.22 -3.06 -4.52
N LEU A 70 -9.12 -3.62 -4.07
CA LEU A 70 -8.56 -3.41 -2.75
C LEU A 70 -7.25 -2.63 -2.86
N ILE A 71 -7.08 -1.65 -1.99
CA ILE A 71 -5.81 -0.95 -1.83
C ILE A 71 -5.28 -1.19 -0.42
N TYR A 72 -4.02 -1.54 -0.32
CA TYR A 72 -3.37 -1.85 0.95
C TYR A 72 -2.47 -0.71 1.38
N PHE A 73 -2.58 -0.33 2.64
CA PHE A 73 -1.76 0.72 3.26
C PHE A 73 -1.00 0.16 4.44
N THR A 74 0.25 0.57 4.58
CA THR A 74 0.94 0.44 5.86
C THR A 74 0.37 1.46 6.84
N ALA A 75 0.20 1.07 8.10
CA ALA A 75 -0.46 1.90 9.11
C ALA A 75 0.35 3.16 9.51
N ASP A 76 1.65 3.17 9.25
CA ASP A 76 2.63 4.14 9.73
C ASP A 76 3.15 5.12 8.67
N HIS A 77 2.80 4.93 7.39
CA HIS A 77 3.28 5.81 6.33
C HIS A 77 2.73 7.24 6.44
N LEU A 78 3.66 8.18 6.39
CA LEU A 78 3.35 9.60 6.23
C LEU A 78 3.35 9.95 4.74
N ILE A 79 2.23 10.42 4.22
CA ILE A 79 2.09 10.96 2.86
C ILE A 79 1.68 12.41 2.98
N GLU A 80 2.60 13.31 2.69
CA GLU A 80 2.38 14.76 2.83
C GLU A 80 1.57 15.32 1.67
N LYS A 81 1.91 14.92 0.44
CA LYS A 81 1.25 15.42 -0.79
C LYS A 81 0.04 14.56 -1.15
N THR A 82 -1.02 14.64 -0.34
CA THR A 82 -2.22 13.80 -0.48
C THR A 82 -2.91 13.97 -1.83
N ASN A 83 -2.93 15.17 -2.40
CA ASN A 83 -3.52 15.42 -3.73
C ASN A 83 -2.81 14.62 -4.84
N ILE A 84 -1.48 14.58 -4.81
CA ILE A 84 -0.70 13.77 -5.77
C ILE A 84 -1.00 12.29 -5.58
N PHE A 85 -1.12 11.87 -4.34
CA PHE A 85 -1.44 10.49 -3.99
C PHE A 85 -2.83 10.08 -4.50
N TYR A 86 -3.88 10.89 -4.25
CA TYR A 86 -5.24 10.60 -4.75
C TYR A 86 -5.29 10.59 -6.28
N ASN A 87 -4.61 11.53 -6.94
CA ASN A 87 -4.52 11.54 -8.39
C ASN A 87 -3.84 10.27 -8.94
N SER A 88 -2.84 9.75 -8.23
CA SER A 88 -2.18 8.49 -8.60
C SER A 88 -3.12 7.29 -8.46
N ILE A 89 -3.91 7.23 -7.38
CA ILE A 89 -4.94 6.19 -7.19
C ILE A 89 -6.00 6.29 -8.30
N LYS A 90 -6.50 7.50 -8.60
CA LYS A 90 -7.50 7.71 -9.66
C LYS A 90 -6.99 7.26 -11.03
N LYS A 91 -5.72 7.54 -11.36
CA LYS A 91 -5.10 7.06 -12.60
C LYS A 91 -4.96 5.53 -12.62
N THR A 92 -4.61 4.93 -11.49
CA THR A 92 -4.51 3.48 -11.36
C THR A 92 -5.87 2.82 -11.50
N SER A 93 -6.91 3.36 -10.87
CA SER A 93 -8.27 2.78 -10.89
C SER A 93 -8.84 2.67 -12.31
N GLN A 94 -8.46 3.58 -13.21
CA GLN A 94 -8.88 3.54 -14.63
C GLN A 94 -8.22 2.41 -15.43
N ASN A 95 -7.23 1.73 -14.87
CA ASN A 95 -6.44 0.69 -15.54
C ASN A 95 -6.49 -0.65 -14.80
N LEU A 96 -7.31 -0.76 -13.77
CA LEU A 96 -7.47 -1.98 -13.00
C LEU A 96 -8.03 -3.12 -13.88
N ASN A 97 -7.55 -4.30 -13.63
CA ASN A 97 -8.02 -5.56 -14.22
C ASN A 97 -7.69 -6.71 -13.26
N ASP A 98 -8.25 -7.87 -13.52
CA ASP A 98 -8.10 -9.09 -12.72
C ASP A 98 -6.75 -9.81 -12.90
N LYS A 99 -5.90 -9.33 -13.81
CA LYS A 99 -4.61 -9.97 -14.18
C LYS A 99 -3.39 -9.30 -13.56
N ASN A 100 -3.54 -8.10 -12.99
CA ASN A 100 -2.41 -7.31 -12.53
C ASN A 100 -2.57 -6.81 -11.10
N ILE A 101 -1.47 -6.78 -10.38
CA ILE A 101 -1.30 -6.08 -9.12
C ILE A 101 -0.55 -4.78 -9.42
N PHE A 102 -1.04 -3.67 -8.89
CA PHE A 102 -0.40 -2.37 -9.04
C PHE A 102 0.36 -2.03 -7.76
N ILE A 103 1.55 -1.49 -7.91
CA ILE A 103 2.35 -0.99 -6.79
C ILE A 103 2.76 0.46 -7.04
N PHE A 104 2.89 1.24 -5.98
CA PHE A 104 3.30 2.63 -6.08
C PHE A 104 4.80 2.77 -5.83
N GLY A 105 5.47 3.48 -6.74
CA GLY A 105 6.89 3.76 -6.64
C GLY A 105 7.17 5.15 -6.12
N ILE A 106 8.17 5.27 -5.27
CA ILE A 106 8.70 6.54 -4.78
C ILE A 106 10.06 6.77 -5.42
N LYS A 107 10.28 7.98 -5.95
CA LYS A 107 11.60 8.34 -6.48
C LYS A 107 12.62 8.38 -5.35
N PRO A 108 13.68 7.57 -5.40
CA PRO A 108 14.67 7.53 -4.34
C PRO A 108 15.42 8.85 -4.20
N THR A 109 15.66 9.29 -2.97
CA THR A 109 16.50 10.44 -2.63
C THR A 109 17.91 10.03 -2.21
N ASN A 110 18.08 8.78 -1.80
CA ASN A 110 19.36 8.21 -1.36
C ASN A 110 19.38 6.69 -1.59
N PRO A 111 20.57 6.03 -1.58
CA PRO A 111 20.70 4.59 -1.73
C PRO A 111 20.49 3.85 -0.40
N SER A 112 19.25 3.80 0.08
CA SER A 112 18.90 3.06 1.30
C SER A 112 18.90 1.55 1.08
N SER A 113 19.34 0.78 2.05
CA SER A 113 19.23 -0.68 2.12
C SER A 113 17.97 -1.17 2.84
N GLU A 114 17.13 -0.25 3.35
CA GLU A 114 15.94 -0.57 4.13
C GLU A 114 14.71 -0.86 3.27
N TYR A 115 14.74 -0.48 2.00
CA TYR A 115 13.59 -0.56 1.10
C TYR A 115 13.77 -1.58 -0.01
N GLY A 116 12.67 -2.15 -0.47
CA GLY A 116 12.60 -2.83 -1.75
C GLY A 116 12.68 -1.82 -2.91
N TYR A 117 13.29 -2.23 -4.00
CA TYR A 117 13.43 -1.44 -5.23
C TYR A 117 12.80 -2.17 -6.39
N PHE A 118 12.35 -1.40 -7.39
CA PHE A 118 11.96 -1.99 -8.66
C PHE A 118 12.38 -1.14 -9.87
N LEU A 119 12.63 -1.82 -10.96
CA LEU A 119 12.88 -1.24 -12.28
C LEU A 119 11.62 -1.38 -13.12
N THR A 120 11.37 -0.40 -13.99
CA THR A 120 10.18 -0.38 -14.84
C THR A 120 10.55 -0.22 -16.31
N LYS A 121 9.67 -0.73 -17.18
CA LYS A 121 9.64 -0.43 -18.62
C LYS A 121 8.38 0.40 -18.90
N LYS A 122 8.54 1.50 -19.64
CA LYS A 122 7.41 2.33 -20.05
C LYS A 122 6.39 1.50 -20.85
N MET A 123 5.11 1.73 -20.55
CA MET A 123 3.99 1.22 -21.32
C MET A 123 3.10 2.39 -21.77
N LYS A 124 2.14 2.12 -22.65
CA LYS A 124 1.09 3.08 -23.02
C LYS A 124 0.22 3.37 -21.78
N LYS A 125 -0.37 4.56 -21.70
CA LYS A 125 -1.32 4.98 -20.64
C LYS A 125 -0.72 5.34 -19.26
N ASN A 126 0.51 5.87 -19.19
CA ASN A 126 1.13 6.36 -17.95
C ASN A 126 1.29 5.33 -16.81
N ILE A 127 1.18 4.04 -17.12
CA ILE A 127 1.48 2.93 -16.22
C ILE A 127 2.70 2.21 -16.77
N ASN A 128 3.62 1.87 -15.86
CA ASN A 128 4.84 1.18 -16.22
C ASN A 128 4.76 -0.29 -15.80
N LYS A 129 5.32 -1.18 -16.61
CA LYS A 129 5.48 -2.59 -16.22
C LYS A 129 6.70 -2.73 -15.30
N VAL A 130 6.53 -3.34 -14.13
CA VAL A 130 7.67 -3.76 -13.30
C VAL A 130 8.37 -4.91 -13.98
N VAL A 131 9.66 -4.74 -14.24
CA VAL A 131 10.49 -5.76 -14.94
C VAL A 131 11.47 -6.44 -13.98
N LYS A 132 11.75 -5.82 -12.84
CA LYS A 132 12.62 -6.39 -11.81
C LYS A 132 12.27 -5.81 -10.45
N PHE A 133 12.16 -6.67 -9.45
CA PHE A 133 12.03 -6.31 -8.04
C PHE A 133 13.26 -6.81 -7.26
N ILE A 134 13.80 -5.99 -6.37
CA ILE A 134 14.98 -6.29 -5.58
C ILE A 134 14.70 -5.88 -4.14
N GLU A 135 14.57 -6.83 -3.25
CA GLU A 135 14.33 -6.59 -1.83
C GLU A 135 15.64 -6.19 -1.14
N LYS A 136 15.61 -5.08 -0.44
CA LYS A 136 16.66 -4.58 0.47
C LYS A 136 18.10 -4.80 -0.06
N PRO A 137 18.45 -4.21 -1.22
CA PRO A 137 19.79 -4.36 -1.77
C PRO A 137 20.84 -3.68 -0.87
N ASN A 138 22.09 -4.10 -0.95
CA ASN A 138 23.16 -3.33 -0.33
C ASN A 138 23.31 -1.96 -0.99
N LYS A 139 23.99 -1.02 -0.32
CA LYS A 139 24.13 0.37 -0.78
C LYS A 139 24.74 0.50 -2.19
N SER A 140 25.73 -0.34 -2.53
CA SER A 140 26.35 -0.32 -3.87
C SER A 140 25.35 -0.69 -4.96
N LYS A 141 24.57 -1.75 -4.74
CA LYS A 141 23.52 -2.20 -5.66
C LYS A 141 22.38 -1.20 -5.73
N ALA A 142 22.01 -0.58 -4.60
CA ALA A 142 20.99 0.48 -4.56
C ALA A 142 21.39 1.69 -5.42
N LYS A 143 22.66 2.14 -5.35
CA LYS A 143 23.21 3.19 -6.22
C LYS A 143 23.06 2.86 -7.70
N LEU A 144 23.36 1.62 -8.09
CA LEU A 144 23.21 1.17 -9.49
C LEU A 144 21.76 1.14 -9.94
N ILE A 145 20.84 0.72 -9.08
CA ILE A 145 19.39 0.70 -9.38
C ILE A 145 18.88 2.13 -9.57
N ILE A 146 19.28 3.07 -8.71
CA ILE A 146 18.91 4.49 -8.82
C ILE A 146 19.41 5.08 -10.15
N LYS A 147 20.68 4.82 -10.52
CA LYS A 147 21.24 5.26 -11.81
C LYS A 147 20.44 4.74 -13.02
N LYS A 148 19.83 3.56 -12.90
CA LYS A 148 18.95 2.96 -13.93
C LYS A 148 17.50 3.48 -13.88
N GLY A 149 17.20 4.50 -13.08
CA GLY A 149 15.86 5.05 -12.93
C GLY A 149 14.90 4.19 -12.08
N GLY A 150 15.43 3.39 -11.16
CA GLY A 150 14.65 2.56 -10.25
C GLY A 150 13.89 3.38 -9.20
N TYR A 151 12.86 2.77 -8.64
CA TYR A 151 11.99 3.34 -7.61
C TYR A 151 12.08 2.53 -6.33
N TRP A 152 11.87 3.16 -5.20
CA TRP A 152 11.53 2.46 -3.96
C TRP A 152 10.12 1.88 -4.04
N ASN A 153 9.93 0.70 -3.50
CA ASN A 153 8.59 0.18 -3.23
C ASN A 153 7.98 0.93 -2.05
N SER A 154 6.82 1.55 -2.25
CA SER A 154 6.11 2.26 -1.17
C SER A 154 5.42 1.33 -0.17
N GLY A 155 5.25 0.04 -0.49
CA GLY A 155 4.42 -0.87 0.31
C GLY A 155 2.90 -0.65 0.14
N ILE A 156 2.50 0.11 -0.88
CA ILE A 156 1.11 0.35 -1.28
C ILE A 156 0.88 -0.27 -2.64
#